data_c8a12bc0aca541f32adce180c3b0e7ef
#
_entry.id   c8a12bc0aca541f32adce180c3b0e7ef
#
_cell.length_a   1.000
_cell.length_b   1.000
_cell.length_c   1.000
_cell.angle_alpha   90.00
_cell.angle_beta   90.00
_cell.angle_gamma   90.00
#
_symmetry.space_group_name_H-M   'P 1'
#
loop_
_entity.id
_entity.type
_entity.pdbx_description
1 polymer ?
#
loop_
_entity_poly.entity_id
_entity_poly.type
_entity_poly.pdbx_seq_one_letter_code
_entity_poly.pdbx_strand_id
1 'polypeptide(L)'
;MTAEKIKEVTELFAKEVKRIYGNKLQIALLYGSCARGDYEEDSDIDIMLLLNVPSEKLAEERKKIFAVADRLDLEYEVVLAPVLQSYEVFENYLSVSPYYQNVQREGVKIA
;
A
#
# COMPACT_ATOMS: atom_id res chain seq x y z
N MET A 1 13.72 0.02 -13.29
CA MET A 1 12.54 -0.68 -12.73
C MET A 1 11.54 -0.95 -13.86
N THR A 2 10.96 -2.14 -13.91
CA THR A 2 10.04 -2.53 -14.98
C THR A 2 8.63 -2.72 -14.45
N ALA A 3 7.64 -2.70 -15.34
CA ALA A 3 6.26 -2.97 -14.96
C ALA A 3 6.09 -4.38 -14.39
N GLU A 4 6.81 -5.36 -14.93
CA GLU A 4 6.80 -6.74 -14.43
C GLU A 4 7.34 -6.82 -13.01
N LYS A 5 8.42 -6.10 -12.71
CA LYS A 5 9.01 -6.07 -11.37
C LYS A 5 8.06 -5.43 -10.37
N ILE A 6 7.44 -4.31 -10.72
CA ILE A 6 6.44 -3.64 -9.87
C ILE A 6 5.31 -4.62 -9.56
N LYS A 7 4.79 -5.29 -10.57
CA LYS A 7 3.71 -6.25 -10.40
C LYS A 7 4.11 -7.40 -9.48
N GLU A 8 5.27 -7.99 -9.70
CA GLU A 8 5.80 -9.10 -8.90
C GLU A 8 5.93 -8.70 -7.43
N VAL A 9 6.58 -7.57 -7.15
CA VAL A 9 6.84 -7.12 -5.78
C VAL A 9 5.55 -6.75 -5.07
N THR A 10 4.64 -6.03 -5.75
CA THR A 10 3.36 -5.64 -5.15
C THR A 10 2.47 -6.84 -4.86
N GLU A 11 2.47 -7.84 -5.72
CA GLU A 11 1.73 -9.09 -5.47
C GLU A 11 2.28 -9.85 -4.27
N LEU A 12 3.61 -9.95 -4.16
CA LEU A 12 4.25 -10.60 -3.01
C LEU A 12 3.97 -9.85 -1.72
N PHE A 13 4.05 -8.52 -1.76
CA PHE A 13 3.75 -7.68 -0.61
C PHE A 13 2.29 -7.86 -0.16
N ALA A 14 1.36 -7.79 -1.10
CA ALA A 14 -0.06 -7.96 -0.82
C ALA A 14 -0.37 -9.34 -0.23
N LYS A 15 0.29 -10.37 -0.75
CA LYS A 15 0.13 -11.74 -0.25
C LYS A 15 0.57 -11.86 1.21
N GLU A 16 1.72 -11.28 1.55
CA GLU A 16 2.22 -11.29 2.92
C GLU A 16 1.31 -10.51 3.86
N VAL A 17 0.85 -9.33 3.44
CA VAL A 17 -0.08 -8.51 4.22
C VAL A 17 -1.40 -9.26 4.45
N LYS A 18 -1.91 -9.90 3.42
CA LYS A 18 -3.13 -10.69 3.52
C LYS A 18 -2.96 -11.86 4.49
N ARG A 19 -1.79 -12.49 4.50
CA ARG A 19 -1.49 -13.57 5.44
C ARG A 19 -1.49 -13.07 6.89
N ILE A 20 -0.96 -11.89 7.13
CA ILE A 20 -0.89 -11.30 8.48
C ILE A 20 -2.28 -10.86 8.97
N TYR A 21 -3.04 -10.18 8.13
CA TYR A 21 -4.28 -9.53 8.54
C TYR A 21 -5.55 -10.29 8.20
N GLY A 22 -5.50 -11.19 7.22
CA GLY A 22 -6.68 -11.91 6.81
C GLY A 22 -7.80 -10.97 6.38
N ASN A 23 -8.98 -11.13 6.97
CA ASN A 23 -10.16 -10.31 6.64
C ASN A 23 -10.12 -8.90 7.25
N LYS A 24 -9.12 -8.58 8.05
CA LYS A 24 -8.90 -7.20 8.53
C LYS A 24 -8.32 -6.32 7.43
N LEU A 25 -7.69 -6.90 6.43
CA LEU A 25 -7.27 -6.15 5.25
C LEU A 25 -8.50 -5.94 4.36
N GLN A 26 -9.00 -4.71 4.32
CA GLN A 26 -10.16 -4.37 3.49
C GLN A 26 -9.77 -4.22 2.03
N ILE A 27 -8.76 -3.41 1.77
CA ILE A 27 -8.24 -3.16 0.42
C ILE A 27 -6.75 -2.81 0.51
N ALA A 28 -5.97 -3.25 -0.48
CA ALA A 28 -4.63 -2.76 -0.73
C ALA A 28 -4.60 -2.14 -2.13
N LEU A 29 -4.17 -0.88 -2.22
CA LEU A 29 -4.16 -0.11 -3.46
C LEU A 29 -2.75 0.33 -3.81
N LEU A 30 -2.32 0.04 -5.04
CA LEU A 30 -1.15 0.67 -5.64
C LEU A 30 -1.60 2.03 -6.16
N TYR A 31 -0.89 3.12 -5.81
CA TYR A 31 -1.22 4.46 -6.30
C TYR A 31 0.06 5.22 -6.63
N GLY A 32 -0.07 6.49 -6.99
CA GLY A 32 1.09 7.31 -7.33
C GLY A 32 1.68 6.95 -8.70
N SER A 33 2.96 7.28 -8.90
CA SER A 33 3.60 7.15 -10.20
C SER A 33 3.63 5.73 -10.75
N CYS A 34 3.79 4.73 -9.88
CA CYS A 34 3.82 3.33 -10.31
C CYS A 34 2.45 2.85 -10.80
N ALA A 35 1.36 3.42 -10.28
CA ALA A 35 0.02 3.12 -10.75
C ALA A 35 -0.30 3.87 -12.06
N ARG A 36 0.17 5.12 -12.18
CA ARG A 36 -0.08 5.94 -13.38
C ARG A 36 0.79 5.52 -14.56
N GLY A 37 1.94 4.90 -14.32
CA GLY A 37 2.88 4.52 -15.37
C GLY A 37 3.95 5.55 -15.68
N ASP A 38 3.98 6.69 -14.97
CA ASP A 38 4.96 7.75 -15.18
C ASP A 38 6.12 7.70 -14.16
N TYR A 39 6.42 6.51 -13.67
CA TYR A 39 7.48 6.30 -12.69
C TYR A 39 8.88 6.40 -13.33
N GLU A 40 9.85 6.75 -12.48
CA GLU A 40 11.27 6.75 -12.79
C GLU A 40 11.93 5.50 -12.21
N GLU A 41 13.22 5.28 -12.52
CA GLU A 41 13.95 4.11 -12.02
C GLU A 41 14.01 4.07 -10.49
N ASP A 42 14.11 5.24 -9.85
CA ASP A 42 14.23 5.38 -8.40
C ASP A 42 12.93 5.77 -7.71
N SER A 43 11.79 5.68 -8.38
CA SER A 43 10.50 5.99 -7.78
C SER A 43 10.16 5.03 -6.66
N ASP A 44 9.52 5.56 -5.60
CA ASP A 44 8.94 4.72 -4.55
C ASP A 44 7.67 4.04 -5.09
N ILE A 45 7.39 2.86 -4.57
CA ILE A 45 6.18 2.11 -4.90
C ILE A 45 5.16 2.40 -3.80
N ASP A 46 4.21 3.30 -4.08
CA ASP A 46 3.22 3.75 -3.11
C ASP A 46 2.06 2.76 -2.99
N ILE A 47 1.85 2.25 -1.80
CA ILE A 47 0.77 1.30 -1.52
C ILE A 47 0.00 1.78 -0.30
N MET A 48 -1.33 1.88 -0.43
CA MET A 48 -2.18 2.17 0.72
C MET A 48 -2.86 0.89 1.18
N LEU A 49 -2.73 0.62 2.47
CA LEU A 49 -3.38 -0.51 3.13
C LEU A 49 -4.52 0.02 3.97
N LEU A 50 -5.73 -0.32 3.58
CA LEU A 50 -6.93 0.05 4.33
C LEU A 50 -7.32 -1.12 5.21
N LEU A 51 -7.17 -0.92 6.52
CA LEU A 51 -7.34 -1.96 7.51
C LEU A 51 -8.58 -1.71 8.38
N ASN A 52 -9.28 -2.78 8.74
CA ASN A 52 -10.34 -2.74 9.74
C ASN A 52 -9.72 -2.79 11.14
N VAL A 53 -8.93 -1.77 11.44
CA VAL A 53 -8.20 -1.60 12.70
C VAL A 53 -8.38 -0.15 13.16
N PRO A 54 -8.65 0.09 14.45
CA PRO A 54 -8.80 1.46 14.95
C PRO A 54 -7.53 2.28 14.69
N SER A 55 -7.71 3.58 14.39
CA SER A 55 -6.59 4.47 14.07
C SER A 55 -5.52 4.51 15.15
N GLU A 56 -5.90 4.45 16.41
CA GLU A 56 -4.97 4.48 17.54
C GLU A 56 -4.07 3.25 17.62
N LYS A 57 -4.38 2.18 16.90
CA LYS A 57 -3.57 0.96 16.86
C LYS A 57 -2.65 0.86 15.65
N LEU A 58 -2.77 1.78 14.70
CA LEU A 58 -2.01 1.72 13.45
C LEU A 58 -0.49 1.84 13.68
N ALA A 59 -0.06 2.61 14.67
CA ALA A 59 1.36 2.78 14.95
C ALA A 59 2.04 1.44 15.28
N GLU A 60 1.35 0.57 16.00
CA GLU A 60 1.85 -0.76 16.33
C GLU A 60 1.93 -1.65 15.08
N GLU A 61 0.95 -1.51 14.20
CA GLU A 61 0.88 -2.31 12.98
C GLU A 61 1.94 -1.91 11.96
N ARG A 62 2.35 -0.63 11.94
CA ARG A 62 3.40 -0.16 11.03
C ARG A 62 4.68 -0.96 11.15
N LYS A 63 5.09 -1.33 12.35
CA LYS A 63 6.33 -2.08 12.57
C LYS A 63 6.31 -3.42 11.83
N LYS A 64 5.18 -4.11 11.87
CA LYS A 64 5.01 -5.40 11.20
C LYS A 64 5.09 -5.24 9.67
N ILE A 65 4.42 -4.22 9.16
CA ILE A 65 4.34 -3.97 7.72
C ILE A 65 5.69 -3.50 7.18
N PHE A 66 6.37 -2.59 7.90
CA PHE A 66 7.68 -2.13 7.44
C PHE A 66 8.74 -3.23 7.48
N ALA A 67 8.61 -4.21 8.39
CA ALA A 67 9.51 -5.37 8.38
C ALA A 67 9.33 -6.19 7.08
N VAL A 68 8.11 -6.37 6.62
CA VAL A 68 7.84 -7.05 5.35
C VAL A 68 8.38 -6.23 4.18
N ALA A 69 8.10 -4.91 4.18
CA ALA A 69 8.57 -4.01 3.12
C ALA A 69 10.09 -4.00 3.02
N ASP A 70 10.78 -3.86 4.16
CA ASP A 70 12.24 -3.81 4.20
C ASP A 70 12.87 -5.08 3.62
N ARG A 71 12.31 -6.24 3.93
CA ARG A 71 12.79 -7.51 3.39
C ARG A 71 12.66 -7.56 1.87
N LEU A 72 11.53 -7.15 1.34
CA LEU A 72 11.30 -7.14 -0.11
C LEU A 72 12.13 -6.07 -0.79
N ASP A 73 12.32 -4.90 -0.16
CA ASP A 73 13.17 -3.83 -0.69
C ASP A 73 14.59 -4.34 -0.92
N LEU A 74 15.16 -5.06 0.04
CA LEU A 74 16.50 -5.62 -0.09
C LEU A 74 16.58 -6.69 -1.17
N GLU A 75 15.56 -7.55 -1.23
CA GLU A 75 15.56 -8.66 -2.18
C GLU A 75 15.37 -8.20 -3.62
N TYR A 76 14.50 -7.21 -3.85
CA TYR A 76 14.13 -6.77 -5.18
C TYR A 76 14.73 -5.43 -5.59
N GLU A 77 15.53 -4.82 -4.73
CA GLU A 77 16.17 -3.52 -5.00
C GLU A 77 15.16 -2.44 -5.37
N VAL A 78 14.12 -2.31 -4.55
CA VAL A 78 13.06 -1.30 -4.70
C VAL A 78 12.84 -0.60 -3.37
N VAL A 79 11.98 0.42 -3.36
CA VAL A 79 11.53 1.08 -2.14
C VAL A 79 10.00 1.01 -2.12
N LEU A 80 9.47 0.14 -1.28
CA LEU A 80 8.05 0.09 -0.99
C LEU A 80 7.73 1.19 0.04
N ALA A 81 6.70 1.95 -0.21
CA ALA A 81 6.24 3.03 0.66
C ALA A 81 4.80 2.75 1.11
N PRO A 82 4.62 1.83 2.07
CA PRO A 82 3.28 1.51 2.54
C PRO A 82 2.73 2.59 3.48
N VAL A 83 1.47 2.94 3.27
CA VAL A 83 0.71 3.84 4.15
C VAL A 83 -0.44 3.02 4.71
N LEU A 84 -0.52 2.93 6.03
CA LEU A 84 -1.60 2.24 6.71
C LEU A 84 -2.64 3.26 7.13
N GLN A 85 -3.89 2.94 6.85
CA GLN A 85 -5.01 3.80 7.23
C GLN A 85 -6.19 2.95 7.66
N SER A 86 -6.93 3.44 8.67
CA SER A 86 -8.20 2.84 9.04
C SER A 86 -9.17 2.94 7.85
N TYR A 87 -9.79 1.84 7.48
CA TYR A 87 -10.79 1.84 6.41
C TYR A 87 -11.95 2.77 6.73
N GLU A 88 -12.41 2.77 7.99
CA GLU A 88 -13.49 3.64 8.45
C GLU A 88 -13.12 5.12 8.30
N VAL A 89 -11.89 5.50 8.69
CA VAL A 89 -11.42 6.88 8.54
C VAL A 89 -11.35 7.27 7.07
N PHE A 90 -10.81 6.38 6.23
CA PHE A 90 -10.74 6.62 4.78
C PHE A 90 -12.13 6.90 4.20
N GLU A 91 -13.09 6.04 4.50
CA GLU A 91 -14.47 6.19 4.02
C GLU A 91 -15.12 7.49 4.52
N ASN A 92 -14.93 7.81 5.81
CA ASN A 92 -15.56 8.99 6.41
C ASN A 92 -15.02 10.31 5.84
N TYR A 93 -13.75 10.34 5.42
CA TYR A 93 -13.13 11.57 4.93
C TYR A 93 -12.95 11.60 3.42
N LEU A 94 -13.39 10.57 2.71
CA LEU A 94 -13.22 10.47 1.26
C LEU A 94 -13.83 11.67 0.52
N SER A 95 -14.99 12.14 0.96
CA SER A 95 -15.69 13.24 0.28
C SER A 95 -15.00 14.59 0.43
N VAL A 96 -14.08 14.74 1.40
CA VAL A 96 -13.45 16.02 1.70
C VAL A 96 -11.92 16.00 1.60
N SER A 97 -11.30 14.84 1.45
CA SER A 97 -9.84 14.71 1.37
C SER A 97 -9.38 14.59 -0.08
N PRO A 98 -8.70 15.60 -0.63
CA PRO A 98 -8.13 15.49 -1.98
C PRO A 98 -7.15 14.33 -2.10
N TYR A 99 -6.38 14.05 -1.05
CA TYR A 99 -5.43 12.94 -1.04
C TYR A 99 -6.14 11.60 -1.19
N TYR A 100 -7.18 11.35 -0.39
CA TYR A 100 -7.94 10.11 -0.47
C TYR A 100 -8.68 9.96 -1.80
N GLN A 101 -9.19 11.08 -2.33
CA GLN A 101 -9.84 11.09 -3.64
C GLN A 101 -8.86 10.70 -4.75
N ASN A 102 -7.63 11.20 -4.67
CA ASN A 102 -6.58 10.86 -5.63
C ASN A 102 -6.19 9.39 -5.53
N VAL A 103 -6.05 8.86 -4.31
CA VAL A 103 -5.73 7.45 -4.09
C VAL A 103 -6.83 6.57 -4.68
N GLN A 104 -8.10 6.92 -4.45
CA GLN A 104 -9.23 6.15 -4.98
C GLN A 104 -9.28 6.19 -6.51
N ARG A 105 -9.06 7.37 -7.09
CA ARG A 105 -9.13 7.55 -8.54
C ARG A 105 -7.98 6.84 -9.26
N GLU A 106 -6.76 6.98 -8.75
CA GLU A 106 -5.55 6.41 -9.37
C GLU A 106 -5.33 4.96 -8.98
N GLY A 107 -5.86 4.55 -7.85
CA GLY A 107 -5.51 3.29 -7.21
C GLY A 107 -5.86 2.06 -8.03
N VAL A 108 -4.90 1.14 -8.06
CA VAL A 108 -5.07 -0.18 -8.66
C VAL A 108 -5.12 -1.17 -7.50
N LYS A 109 -6.20 -1.93 -7.43
CA LYS A 109 -6.38 -2.92 -6.36
C LYS A 109 -5.38 -4.06 -6.55
N ILE A 110 -4.58 -4.33 -5.51
CA ILE A 110 -3.64 -5.44 -5.50
C ILE A 110 -4.03 -6.52 -4.48
N ALA A 111 -4.96 -6.23 -3.60
CA ALA A 111 -5.58 -7.23 -2.71
C ALA A 111 -6.93 -6.74 -2.19
#